data_c23d246cef25cfd0c396d9a68da66c53
#
_entry.id   c23d246cef25cfd0c396d9a68da66c53
#
_cell.length_a   1.000
_cell.length_b   1.000
_cell.length_c   1.000
_cell.angle_alpha   90.00
_cell.angle_beta   90.00
_cell.angle_gamma   90.00
#
_symmetry.space_group_name_H-M   'P 1'
#
loop_
_entity.id
_entity.type
_entity.pdbx_description
1 polymer ?
#
loop_
_entity_poly.entity_id
_entity_poly.type
_entity_poly.pdbx_seq_one_letter_code
_entity_poly.pdbx_strand_id
1 'polypeptide(L)'
;MDRGLAQSACVQCGQCSLVCPTGAITEKDESQDVYGALGDSGLSVVVQTAPAIRASLGEALGLPAGSLVTGQMVAALRRLGFSKVFDTQFAADLTIIEEGNELLERLSHGGTLPMITSCSPGWINFIEGFYPDLLDHVSTCKSPQQMFGAVAKTYYAKNANIAPKNMRVVSIMPCTAKKYEARRKEMISAWDWWKDKDPESTGLRPFFDVDWALTTRELARMIRLAGIDITALPEEDFDDPLGKSTGAATIFGTTGGVMEAALRTVYEIVEKKPLESLDFIQVRGFDSIKSAEVLLGGSPVRVAVAHGLSNARILLDEIRAGKSRYHFIEIMSCPGGCVGGGGQPVLADIEKKKARSLSLYEEDRRIPIRKSHENPAITTLYEEFLGKPLSHLSHELLHTSYKARVF
;
A
#
# COMPACT_ATOMS: atom_id res chain seq x y z
N MET A 1 -3.31 24.52 25.26
CA MET A 1 -3.12 23.98 23.89
C MET A 1 -3.74 22.57 23.86
N ASP A 2 -5.03 22.51 23.58
CA ASP A 2 -5.77 21.22 23.63
C ASP A 2 -6.23 20.78 22.24
N ARG A 3 -5.34 20.89 21.24
CA ARG A 3 -5.62 20.38 19.90
C ARG A 3 -5.09 18.95 19.80
N GLY A 4 -5.94 18.02 19.40
CA GLY A 4 -5.51 16.65 19.11
C GLY A 4 -4.54 16.61 17.93
N LEU A 5 -3.72 15.54 17.82
CA LEU A 5 -2.75 15.38 16.73
C LEU A 5 -3.38 15.49 15.33
N ALA A 6 -4.64 15.09 15.17
CA ALA A 6 -5.38 15.23 13.92
C ALA A 6 -5.62 16.69 13.48
N GLN A 7 -5.57 17.64 14.42
CA GLN A 7 -5.73 19.08 14.20
C GLN A 7 -4.39 19.83 14.19
N SER A 8 -3.30 19.13 14.12
CA SER A 8 -1.93 19.67 14.12
C SER A 8 -1.23 19.35 12.79
N ALA A 9 -0.02 19.91 12.62
CA ALA A 9 0.86 19.63 11.49
C ALA A 9 1.40 18.18 11.46
N CYS A 10 0.94 17.30 12.37
CA CYS A 10 1.33 15.91 12.41
C CYS A 10 0.82 15.15 11.17
N VAL A 11 1.73 14.47 10.48
CA VAL A 11 1.42 13.64 9.28
C VAL A 11 1.05 12.20 9.63
N GLN A 12 0.99 11.86 10.92
CA GLN A 12 0.58 10.57 11.48
C GLN A 12 1.44 9.38 11.05
N CYS A 13 2.68 9.61 10.63
CA CYS A 13 3.59 8.56 10.14
C CYS A 13 4.06 7.58 11.23
N GLY A 14 3.89 7.90 12.53
CA GLY A 14 4.24 7.03 13.66
C GLY A 14 5.75 6.86 13.92
N GLN A 15 6.63 7.61 13.26
CA GLN A 15 8.08 7.49 13.50
C GLN A 15 8.47 7.81 14.94
N CYS A 16 7.74 8.71 15.62
CA CYS A 16 7.94 9.00 17.03
C CYS A 16 7.65 7.80 17.95
N SER A 17 6.69 6.94 17.63
CA SER A 17 6.40 5.74 18.43
C SER A 17 7.50 4.68 18.33
N LEU A 18 8.29 4.66 17.24
CA LEU A 18 9.42 3.73 17.08
C LEU A 18 10.63 4.06 17.98
N VAL A 19 10.76 5.31 18.37
CA VAL A 19 11.93 5.81 19.10
C VAL A 19 11.59 6.31 20.51
N CYS A 20 10.33 6.26 20.93
CA CYS A 20 9.91 6.66 22.26
C CYS A 20 10.42 5.65 23.32
N PRO A 21 11.39 6.02 24.17
CA PRO A 21 12.02 5.06 25.09
C PRO A 21 11.11 4.63 26.23
N THR A 22 10.10 5.45 26.54
CA THR A 22 9.14 5.22 27.63
C THR A 22 7.83 4.59 27.17
N GLY A 23 7.61 4.45 25.86
CA GLY A 23 6.33 3.98 25.33
C GLY A 23 5.16 4.95 25.54
N ALA A 24 5.44 6.22 25.85
CA ALA A 24 4.39 7.24 26.07
C ALA A 24 3.64 7.61 24.77
N ILE A 25 4.26 7.37 23.61
CA ILE A 25 3.65 7.59 22.29
C ILE A 25 3.41 6.23 21.66
N THR A 26 2.13 5.90 21.50
CA THR A 26 1.69 4.64 20.89
C THR A 26 0.68 4.93 19.77
N GLU A 27 0.50 3.99 18.88
CA GLU A 27 -0.62 4.01 17.94
C GLU A 27 -1.95 3.76 18.63
N LYS A 28 -3.04 4.26 18.04
CA LYS A 28 -4.39 3.86 18.46
C LYS A 28 -4.56 2.36 18.22
N ASP A 29 -4.85 1.61 19.27
CA ASP A 29 -5.10 0.17 19.19
C ASP A 29 -6.52 -0.08 18.64
N GLU A 30 -6.60 -0.81 17.51
CA GLU A 30 -7.86 -1.23 16.89
C GLU A 30 -8.09 -2.76 17.00
N SER A 31 -7.21 -3.49 17.73
CA SER A 31 -7.31 -4.94 17.82
C SER A 31 -8.58 -5.41 18.53
N GLN A 32 -9.10 -4.65 19.50
CA GLN A 32 -10.34 -4.99 20.20
C GLN A 32 -11.57 -4.88 19.29
N ASP A 33 -11.61 -3.87 18.42
CA ASP A 33 -12.68 -3.72 17.43
C ASP A 33 -12.67 -4.91 16.45
N VAL A 34 -11.46 -5.32 16.02
CA VAL A 34 -11.28 -6.48 15.14
C VAL A 34 -11.70 -7.77 15.84
N TYR A 35 -11.32 -8.00 17.12
CA TYR A 35 -11.80 -9.16 17.88
C TYR A 35 -13.32 -9.19 18.01
N GLY A 36 -13.95 -8.03 18.23
CA GLY A 36 -15.41 -7.93 18.25
C GLY A 36 -16.04 -8.38 16.93
N ALA A 37 -15.47 -7.94 15.81
CA ALA A 37 -15.94 -8.34 14.49
C ALA A 37 -15.71 -9.82 14.18
N LEU A 38 -14.56 -10.39 14.57
CA LEU A 38 -14.25 -11.82 14.41
C LEU A 38 -15.18 -12.73 15.23
N GLY A 39 -15.71 -12.23 16.35
CA GLY A 39 -16.68 -12.93 17.18
C GLY A 39 -18.13 -12.85 16.68
N ASP A 40 -18.43 -12.01 15.69
CA ASP A 40 -19.77 -11.83 15.13
C ASP A 40 -19.99 -12.78 13.93
N SER A 41 -20.77 -13.84 14.12
CA SER A 41 -21.08 -14.82 13.07
C SER A 41 -21.89 -14.25 11.88
N GLY A 42 -22.47 -13.05 12.02
CA GLY A 42 -23.16 -12.33 10.94
C GLY A 42 -22.23 -11.57 10.00
N LEU A 43 -20.93 -11.50 10.35
CA LEU A 43 -19.94 -10.77 9.57
C LEU A 43 -18.97 -11.72 8.84
N SER A 44 -18.63 -11.37 7.62
CA SER A 44 -17.49 -11.95 6.90
C SER A 44 -16.28 -11.04 7.06
N VAL A 45 -15.34 -11.41 7.93
CA VAL A 45 -14.15 -10.61 8.20
C VAL A 45 -12.99 -11.13 7.36
N VAL A 46 -12.61 -10.36 6.34
CA VAL A 46 -11.47 -10.67 5.48
C VAL A 46 -10.27 -9.81 5.84
N VAL A 47 -9.07 -10.30 5.60
CA VAL A 47 -7.83 -9.58 5.90
C VAL A 47 -6.91 -9.51 4.69
N GLN A 48 -6.22 -8.38 4.54
CA GLN A 48 -5.13 -8.18 3.59
C GLN A 48 -3.82 -7.85 4.33
N THR A 49 -2.69 -8.32 3.81
CA THR A 49 -1.37 -8.08 4.44
C THR A 49 -0.43 -7.34 3.49
N ALA A 50 0.17 -6.24 3.97
CA ALA A 50 1.15 -5.48 3.17
C ALA A 50 2.46 -6.27 2.96
N PRO A 51 3.19 -6.00 1.86
CA PRO A 51 4.42 -6.72 1.52
C PRO A 51 5.46 -6.77 2.66
N ALA A 52 5.66 -5.66 3.37
CA ALA A 52 6.68 -5.57 4.42
C ALA A 52 6.34 -6.38 5.69
N ILE A 53 5.10 -6.85 5.87
CA ILE A 53 4.69 -7.60 7.06
C ILE A 53 5.40 -8.96 7.11
N ARG A 54 5.48 -9.65 5.97
CA ARG A 54 6.12 -10.98 5.87
C ARG A 54 7.58 -10.99 6.29
N ALA A 55 8.29 -9.86 6.15
CA ALA A 55 9.70 -9.70 6.50
C ALA A 55 9.93 -9.09 7.91
N SER A 56 8.87 -8.75 8.65
CA SER A 56 8.98 -8.07 9.94
C SER A 56 8.14 -8.69 11.07
N LEU A 57 7.11 -9.48 10.72
CA LEU A 57 6.27 -10.16 11.72
C LEU A 57 7.07 -11.19 12.52
N GLY A 58 7.95 -11.97 11.86
CA GLY A 58 8.83 -12.90 12.52
C GLY A 58 9.70 -12.22 13.58
N GLU A 59 10.31 -11.07 13.24
CA GLU A 59 11.07 -10.24 14.19
C GLU A 59 10.21 -9.79 15.39
N ALA A 60 8.98 -9.34 15.14
CA ALA A 60 8.06 -8.99 16.21
C ALA A 60 7.72 -10.16 17.15
N LEU A 61 7.89 -11.39 16.68
CA LEU A 61 7.64 -12.64 17.42
C LEU A 61 8.91 -13.34 17.93
N GLY A 62 10.09 -12.69 17.78
CA GLY A 62 11.36 -13.15 18.35
C GLY A 62 12.31 -13.83 17.36
N LEU A 63 11.98 -13.89 16.09
CA LEU A 63 12.88 -14.37 15.05
C LEU A 63 13.88 -13.28 14.62
N PRO A 64 14.97 -13.62 13.91
CA PRO A 64 15.88 -12.64 13.35
C PRO A 64 15.18 -11.63 12.42
N ALA A 65 15.71 -10.40 12.35
CA ALA A 65 15.19 -9.39 11.42
C ALA A 65 15.30 -9.87 9.97
N GLY A 66 14.24 -9.66 9.19
CA GLY A 66 14.14 -10.11 7.82
C GLY A 66 13.73 -11.58 7.64
N SER A 67 13.42 -12.31 8.73
CA SER A 67 12.84 -13.65 8.59
C SER A 67 11.52 -13.60 7.84
N LEU A 68 11.46 -14.27 6.69
CA LEU A 68 10.21 -14.41 5.93
C LEU A 68 9.31 -15.43 6.61
N VAL A 69 8.09 -15.04 6.91
CA VAL A 69 7.06 -15.88 7.55
C VAL A 69 5.75 -15.84 6.78
N THR A 70 5.81 -15.77 5.46
CA THR A 70 4.63 -15.54 4.58
C THR A 70 3.56 -16.60 4.84
N GLY A 71 3.85 -17.87 4.69
CA GLY A 71 2.87 -18.95 4.85
C GLY A 71 2.42 -19.13 6.30
N GLN A 72 3.33 -19.01 7.27
CA GLN A 72 3.00 -19.08 8.69
C GLN A 72 2.12 -17.89 9.12
N MET A 73 2.32 -16.70 8.54
CA MET A 73 1.46 -15.53 8.75
C MET A 73 0.04 -15.80 8.27
N VAL A 74 -0.13 -16.39 7.09
CA VAL A 74 -1.44 -16.78 6.56
C VAL A 74 -2.12 -17.78 7.51
N ALA A 75 -1.40 -18.81 7.93
CA ALA A 75 -1.90 -19.80 8.88
C ALA A 75 -2.30 -19.18 10.24
N ALA A 76 -1.51 -18.22 10.75
CA ALA A 76 -1.82 -17.51 11.98
C ALA A 76 -3.10 -16.69 11.85
N LEU A 77 -3.28 -15.97 10.76
CA LEU A 77 -4.47 -15.16 10.50
C LEU A 77 -5.74 -16.02 10.42
N ARG A 78 -5.68 -17.19 9.78
CA ARG A 78 -6.81 -18.14 9.78
C ARG A 78 -7.15 -18.65 11.18
N ARG A 79 -6.13 -18.94 12.00
CA ARG A 79 -6.34 -19.35 13.40
C ARG A 79 -6.90 -18.24 14.29
N LEU A 80 -6.64 -16.98 13.96
CA LEU A 80 -7.28 -15.83 14.61
C LEU A 80 -8.77 -15.66 14.24
N GLY A 81 -9.27 -16.39 13.22
CA GLY A 81 -10.67 -16.39 12.84
C GLY A 81 -11.03 -15.59 11.59
N PHE A 82 -10.06 -15.06 10.84
CA PHE A 82 -10.34 -14.40 9.57
C PHE A 82 -10.92 -15.39 8.56
N SER A 83 -12.03 -15.01 7.93
CA SER A 83 -12.74 -15.87 6.98
C SER A 83 -11.99 -16.07 5.67
N LYS A 84 -11.20 -15.05 5.27
CA LYS A 84 -10.32 -15.06 4.11
C LYS A 84 -9.06 -14.25 4.40
N VAL A 85 -7.94 -14.74 3.91
CA VAL A 85 -6.62 -14.10 4.02
C VAL A 85 -6.08 -13.81 2.62
N PHE A 86 -6.01 -12.53 2.29
CA PHE A 86 -5.57 -12.03 1.00
C PHE A 86 -4.24 -11.28 1.09
N ASP A 87 -3.65 -11.01 -0.07
CA ASP A 87 -2.41 -10.27 -0.18
C ASP A 87 -2.64 -8.86 -0.75
N THR A 88 -2.22 -7.82 -0.03
CA THR A 88 -2.24 -6.44 -0.56
C THR A 88 -1.37 -6.31 -1.81
N GLN A 89 -0.46 -7.25 -2.07
CA GLN A 89 0.36 -7.29 -3.28
C GLN A 89 -0.49 -7.41 -4.55
N PHE A 90 -1.64 -8.09 -4.51
CA PHE A 90 -2.62 -8.07 -5.59
C PHE A 90 -3.00 -6.63 -5.97
N ALA A 91 -3.35 -5.82 -4.98
CA ALA A 91 -3.72 -4.43 -5.21
C ALA A 91 -2.49 -3.53 -5.51
N ALA A 92 -1.28 -3.93 -5.11
CA ALA A 92 -0.07 -3.25 -5.54
C ALA A 92 0.19 -3.45 -7.04
N ASP A 93 -0.04 -4.67 -7.57
CA ASP A 93 -0.01 -4.92 -9.01
C ASP A 93 -1.08 -4.09 -9.74
N LEU A 94 -2.30 -4.03 -9.19
CA LEU A 94 -3.39 -3.20 -9.73
C LEU A 94 -3.00 -1.71 -9.73
N THR A 95 -2.36 -1.22 -8.67
CA THR A 95 -1.89 0.16 -8.59
C THR A 95 -0.85 0.46 -9.68
N ILE A 96 0.09 -0.47 -9.94
CA ILE A 96 1.07 -0.27 -11.03
C ILE A 96 0.40 -0.17 -12.39
N ILE A 97 -0.65 -0.94 -12.63
CA ILE A 97 -1.38 -0.86 -13.91
C ILE A 97 -2.08 0.51 -14.03
N GLU A 98 -2.81 0.95 -13.02
CA GLU A 98 -3.51 2.24 -13.05
C GLU A 98 -2.52 3.43 -13.07
N GLU A 99 -1.56 3.47 -12.14
CA GLU A 99 -0.61 4.57 -11.99
C GLU A 99 0.38 4.64 -13.18
N GLY A 100 0.78 3.48 -13.72
CA GLY A 100 1.61 3.40 -14.93
C GLY A 100 0.89 3.94 -16.16
N ASN A 101 -0.41 3.61 -16.34
CA ASN A 101 -1.21 4.17 -17.43
C ASN A 101 -1.50 5.66 -17.23
N GLU A 102 -1.72 6.13 -15.99
CA GLU A 102 -1.85 7.56 -15.69
C GLU A 102 -0.56 8.32 -16.05
N LEU A 103 0.62 7.76 -15.73
CA LEU A 103 1.89 8.36 -16.13
C LEU A 103 2.02 8.45 -17.66
N LEU A 104 1.70 7.38 -18.37
CA LEU A 104 1.76 7.37 -19.85
C LEU A 104 0.78 8.37 -20.48
N GLU A 105 -0.41 8.51 -19.90
CA GLU A 105 -1.38 9.53 -20.35
C GLU A 105 -0.85 10.94 -20.13
N ARG A 106 -0.29 11.24 -18.95
CA ARG A 106 0.32 12.55 -18.65
C ARG A 106 1.50 12.88 -19.57
N LEU A 107 2.34 11.88 -19.88
CA LEU A 107 3.48 12.04 -20.79
C LEU A 107 3.06 12.30 -22.23
N SER A 108 2.00 11.63 -22.72
CA SER A 108 1.57 11.69 -24.12
C SER A 108 0.59 12.81 -24.43
N HIS A 109 -0.24 13.22 -23.46
CA HIS A 109 -1.32 14.20 -23.67
C HIS A 109 -1.10 15.54 -22.93
N GLY A 110 0.09 15.74 -22.31
CA GLY A 110 0.46 17.03 -21.72
C GLY A 110 -0.12 17.27 -20.33
N GLY A 111 -0.19 16.25 -19.48
CA GLY A 111 -0.60 16.35 -18.07
C GLY A 111 0.48 16.98 -17.18
N THR A 112 0.12 17.26 -15.91
CA THR A 112 1.04 17.84 -14.91
C THR A 112 2.20 16.88 -14.60
N LEU A 113 3.42 17.33 -14.83
CA LEU A 113 4.67 16.61 -14.55
C LEU A 113 5.59 17.46 -13.64
N PRO A 114 6.44 16.82 -12.80
CA PRO A 114 6.50 15.37 -12.58
C PRO A 114 5.23 14.85 -11.95
N MET A 115 4.82 13.60 -12.28
CA MET A 115 3.83 12.88 -11.52
C MET A 115 4.48 12.31 -10.26
N ILE A 116 3.80 12.35 -9.12
CA ILE A 116 4.30 11.86 -7.83
C ILE A 116 3.39 10.75 -7.31
N THR A 117 3.98 9.64 -6.84
CA THR A 117 3.21 8.50 -6.31
C THR A 117 2.33 8.88 -5.12
N SER A 118 1.21 8.18 -4.92
CA SER A 118 0.18 8.49 -3.93
C SER A 118 0.06 7.48 -2.78
N CYS A 119 0.74 6.34 -2.84
CA CYS A 119 0.50 5.19 -1.96
C CYS A 119 0.92 5.37 -0.49
N SER A 120 1.65 6.45 -0.14
CA SER A 120 2.15 6.72 1.21
C SER A 120 1.32 7.79 1.93
N PRO A 121 0.39 7.45 2.85
CA PRO A 121 -0.55 8.43 3.40
C PRO A 121 0.07 9.49 4.31
N GLY A 122 1.23 9.22 4.93
CA GLY A 122 1.96 10.26 5.65
C GLY A 122 2.56 11.31 4.71
N TRP A 123 2.94 10.90 3.50
CA TRP A 123 3.35 11.79 2.42
C TRP A 123 2.16 12.64 1.93
N ILE A 124 1.01 12.00 1.70
CA ILE A 124 -0.21 12.72 1.32
C ILE A 124 -0.60 13.78 2.35
N ASN A 125 -0.59 13.42 3.65
CA ASN A 125 -0.82 14.41 4.71
C ASN A 125 0.19 15.57 4.70
N PHE A 126 1.43 15.28 4.29
CA PHE A 126 2.47 16.31 4.20
C PHE A 126 2.23 17.27 3.04
N ILE A 127 1.95 16.78 1.83
CA ILE A 127 1.73 17.65 0.67
C ILE A 127 0.44 18.44 0.82
N GLU A 128 -0.65 17.83 1.31
CA GLU A 128 -1.92 18.52 1.58
C GLU A 128 -1.76 19.69 2.57
N GLY A 129 -0.84 19.55 3.54
CA GLY A 129 -0.64 20.56 4.55
C GLY A 129 0.40 21.63 4.24
N PHE A 130 1.47 21.28 3.54
CA PHE A 130 2.62 22.14 3.34
C PHE A 130 2.85 22.58 1.90
N TYR A 131 2.30 21.85 0.92
CA TYR A 131 2.46 22.10 -0.50
C TYR A 131 1.14 21.92 -1.27
N PRO A 132 0.03 22.52 -0.81
CA PRO A 132 -1.27 22.34 -1.45
C PRO A 132 -1.33 22.87 -2.88
N ASP A 133 -0.44 23.76 -3.26
CA ASP A 133 -0.23 24.29 -4.61
C ASP A 133 0.36 23.26 -5.59
N LEU A 134 0.88 22.13 -5.09
CA LEU A 134 1.46 21.05 -5.89
C LEU A 134 0.60 19.78 -5.93
N LEU A 135 -0.65 19.82 -5.48
CA LEU A 135 -1.52 18.63 -5.43
C LEU A 135 -1.81 18.03 -6.82
N ASP A 136 -1.83 18.83 -7.86
CA ASP A 136 -2.02 18.36 -9.24
C ASP A 136 -0.88 17.46 -9.75
N HIS A 137 0.28 17.50 -9.08
CA HIS A 137 1.39 16.59 -9.35
C HIS A 137 1.16 15.19 -8.80
N VAL A 138 0.30 15.02 -7.80
CA VAL A 138 0.06 13.72 -7.17
C VAL A 138 -0.75 12.82 -8.11
N SER A 139 -0.39 11.55 -8.20
CA SER A 139 -1.19 10.53 -8.88
C SER A 139 -2.58 10.46 -8.24
N THR A 140 -3.61 10.33 -9.04
CA THR A 140 -4.99 10.19 -8.56
C THR A 140 -5.30 8.79 -8.04
N CYS A 141 -4.42 7.83 -8.25
CA CYS A 141 -4.56 6.45 -7.78
C CYS A 141 -4.69 6.39 -6.27
N LYS A 142 -5.63 5.60 -5.77
CA LYS A 142 -5.67 5.21 -4.36
C LYS A 142 -4.46 4.34 -4.03
N SER A 143 -4.13 4.24 -2.75
CA SER A 143 -3.11 3.28 -2.33
C SER A 143 -3.57 1.83 -2.52
N PRO A 144 -2.64 0.84 -2.61
CA PRO A 144 -2.99 -0.57 -2.67
C PRO A 144 -3.95 -1.01 -1.56
N GLN A 145 -3.82 -0.47 -0.34
CA GLN A 145 -4.76 -0.74 0.76
C GLN A 145 -6.19 -0.40 0.37
N GLN A 146 -6.41 0.77 -0.19
CA GLN A 146 -7.75 1.27 -0.51
C GLN A 146 -8.29 0.67 -1.80
N MET A 147 -7.45 0.46 -2.82
CA MET A 147 -7.84 -0.29 -4.02
C MET A 147 -8.30 -1.70 -3.67
N PHE A 148 -7.55 -2.39 -2.77
CA PHE A 148 -7.95 -3.70 -2.27
C PHE A 148 -9.33 -3.65 -1.60
N GLY A 149 -9.54 -2.70 -0.68
CA GLY A 149 -10.80 -2.57 0.06
C GLY A 149 -12.00 -2.35 -0.88
N ALA A 150 -11.86 -1.46 -1.86
CA ALA A 150 -12.89 -1.19 -2.86
C ALA A 150 -13.20 -2.45 -3.69
N VAL A 151 -12.17 -3.16 -4.19
CA VAL A 151 -12.35 -4.40 -4.99
C VAL A 151 -12.92 -5.54 -4.14
N ALA A 152 -12.48 -5.69 -2.89
CA ALA A 152 -12.99 -6.71 -1.98
C ALA A 152 -14.49 -6.52 -1.71
N LYS A 153 -14.93 -5.29 -1.42
CA LYS A 153 -16.33 -4.99 -1.12
C LYS A 153 -17.22 -4.84 -2.36
N THR A 154 -16.65 -4.83 -3.58
CA THR A 154 -17.43 -4.81 -4.83
C THR A 154 -17.31 -6.13 -5.57
N TYR A 155 -16.23 -6.34 -6.32
CA TYR A 155 -16.00 -7.51 -7.15
C TYR A 155 -16.05 -8.82 -6.35
N TYR A 156 -15.24 -8.92 -5.29
CA TYR A 156 -15.20 -10.15 -4.50
C TYR A 156 -16.50 -10.40 -3.73
N ALA A 157 -17.07 -9.38 -3.07
CA ALA A 157 -18.33 -9.50 -2.34
C ALA A 157 -19.48 -10.00 -3.26
N LYS A 158 -19.55 -9.44 -4.49
CA LYS A 158 -20.53 -9.87 -5.50
C LYS A 158 -20.33 -11.34 -5.89
N ASN A 159 -19.11 -11.75 -6.21
CA ASN A 159 -18.81 -13.11 -6.67
C ASN A 159 -18.97 -14.15 -5.54
N ALA A 160 -18.72 -13.75 -4.29
CA ALA A 160 -18.89 -14.60 -3.11
C ALA A 160 -20.32 -14.60 -2.54
N ASN A 161 -21.26 -13.83 -3.13
CA ASN A 161 -22.62 -13.63 -2.64
C ASN A 161 -22.66 -13.11 -1.18
N ILE A 162 -21.73 -12.21 -0.81
CA ILE A 162 -21.67 -11.57 0.51
C ILE A 162 -22.26 -10.17 0.37
N ALA A 163 -23.27 -9.85 1.18
CA ALA A 163 -23.80 -8.50 1.25
C ALA A 163 -22.69 -7.53 1.74
N PRO A 164 -22.37 -6.44 1.02
CA PRO A 164 -21.22 -5.58 1.33
C PRO A 164 -21.31 -4.98 2.75
N LYS A 165 -22.52 -4.72 3.27
CA LYS A 165 -22.73 -4.29 4.66
C LYS A 165 -22.29 -5.30 5.72
N ASN A 166 -22.21 -6.59 5.38
CA ASN A 166 -21.81 -7.67 6.28
C ASN A 166 -20.32 -8.05 6.09
N MET A 167 -19.63 -7.45 5.12
CA MET A 167 -18.20 -7.64 4.94
C MET A 167 -17.42 -6.63 5.77
N ARG A 168 -16.36 -7.10 6.44
CA ARG A 168 -15.35 -6.25 7.08
C ARG A 168 -13.99 -6.53 6.47
N VAL A 169 -13.31 -5.47 6.06
CA VAL A 169 -11.96 -5.54 5.52
C VAL A 169 -10.98 -5.01 6.56
N VAL A 170 -10.10 -5.89 7.03
CA VAL A 170 -8.99 -5.55 7.91
C VAL A 170 -7.71 -5.52 7.10
N SER A 171 -6.88 -4.51 7.30
CA SER A 171 -5.57 -4.44 6.67
C SER A 171 -4.46 -4.55 7.72
N ILE A 172 -3.46 -5.39 7.47
CA ILE A 172 -2.26 -5.47 8.30
C ILE A 172 -1.16 -4.67 7.61
N MET A 173 -0.75 -3.55 8.23
CA MET A 173 0.09 -2.55 7.61
C MET A 173 1.30 -2.19 8.47
N PRO A 174 2.47 -1.92 7.86
CA PRO A 174 3.66 -1.47 8.60
C PRO A 174 3.57 0.01 9.02
N CYS A 175 2.40 0.63 8.93
CA CYS A 175 2.21 2.08 8.89
C CYS A 175 1.03 2.51 9.76
N THR A 176 1.25 3.49 10.65
CA THR A 176 0.16 4.06 11.47
C THR A 176 -0.73 5.04 10.68
N ALA A 177 -0.17 5.72 9.66
CA ALA A 177 -0.94 6.62 8.81
C ALA A 177 -2.01 5.89 7.96
N LYS A 178 -1.88 4.58 7.77
CA LYS A 178 -2.89 3.74 7.11
C LYS A 178 -4.20 3.67 7.89
N LYS A 179 -4.16 3.82 9.22
CA LYS A 179 -5.36 3.96 10.06
C LYS A 179 -6.13 5.25 9.71
N TYR A 180 -5.42 6.36 9.54
CA TYR A 180 -6.01 7.62 9.12
C TYR A 180 -6.54 7.54 7.69
N GLU A 181 -5.78 6.98 6.76
CA GLU A 181 -6.20 6.80 5.37
C GLU A 181 -7.52 6.01 5.28
N ALA A 182 -7.67 4.93 6.05
CA ALA A 182 -8.89 4.13 6.09
C ALA A 182 -10.13 4.90 6.59
N ARG A 183 -9.94 6.06 7.23
CA ARG A 183 -11.02 6.92 7.78
C ARG A 183 -11.22 8.21 6.99
N ARG A 184 -10.54 8.42 5.87
CA ARG A 184 -10.80 9.55 4.98
C ARG A 184 -12.19 9.41 4.37
N LYS A 185 -12.92 10.52 4.32
CA LYS A 185 -14.34 10.53 3.94
C LYS A 185 -14.61 10.05 2.52
N GLU A 186 -13.63 10.20 1.64
CA GLU A 186 -13.66 9.76 0.25
C GLU A 186 -13.37 8.26 0.06
N MET A 187 -12.96 7.53 1.10
CA MET A 187 -12.65 6.10 1.02
C MET A 187 -13.90 5.23 1.28
N ILE A 188 -14.95 5.50 0.50
CA ILE A 188 -16.26 4.84 0.55
C ILE A 188 -16.75 4.40 -0.85
N SER A 189 -15.83 4.20 -1.79
CA SER A 189 -16.16 3.94 -3.18
C SER A 189 -17.01 2.68 -3.38
N ALA A 190 -16.77 1.65 -2.58
CA ALA A 190 -17.59 0.44 -2.64
C ALA A 190 -19.04 0.74 -2.22
N TRP A 191 -19.25 1.58 -1.19
CA TRP A 191 -20.61 1.98 -0.81
C TRP A 191 -21.26 2.82 -1.90
N ASP A 192 -20.54 3.79 -2.49
CA ASP A 192 -21.03 4.63 -3.58
C ASP A 192 -21.42 3.79 -4.80
N TRP A 193 -20.66 2.74 -5.11
CA TRP A 193 -20.95 1.83 -6.22
C TRP A 193 -22.21 0.98 -5.99
N TRP A 194 -22.46 0.55 -4.73
CA TRP A 194 -23.57 -0.35 -4.40
C TRP A 194 -24.88 0.38 -4.11
N LYS A 195 -24.86 1.57 -3.51
CA LYS A 195 -26.03 2.25 -2.90
C LYS A 195 -27.24 2.36 -3.82
N ASP A 196 -27.02 2.54 -5.13
CA ASP A 196 -28.08 2.68 -6.12
C ASP A 196 -28.40 1.36 -6.83
N LYS A 197 -27.52 0.37 -6.77
CA LYS A 197 -27.64 -0.93 -7.43
C LYS A 197 -28.34 -1.97 -6.56
N ASP A 198 -28.01 -1.99 -5.27
CA ASP A 198 -28.57 -2.93 -4.28
C ASP A 198 -28.63 -2.27 -2.90
N PRO A 199 -29.62 -1.40 -2.65
CA PRO A 199 -29.78 -0.69 -1.38
C PRO A 199 -29.97 -1.63 -0.18
N GLU A 200 -30.61 -2.79 -0.37
CA GLU A 200 -30.83 -3.75 0.72
C GLU A 200 -29.55 -4.37 1.20
N SER A 201 -28.68 -4.82 0.30
CA SER A 201 -27.38 -5.38 0.63
C SER A 201 -26.37 -4.33 1.11
N THR A 202 -26.56 -3.07 0.72
CA THR A 202 -25.68 -1.96 1.08
C THR A 202 -26.00 -1.40 2.48
N GLY A 203 -27.28 -1.32 2.83
CA GLY A 203 -27.76 -0.69 4.06
C GLY A 203 -27.87 0.83 3.94
N LEU A 204 -28.37 1.44 5.00
CA LEU A 204 -28.73 2.88 5.02
C LEU A 204 -27.55 3.82 5.35
N ARG A 205 -26.43 3.29 5.79
CA ARG A 205 -25.27 4.10 6.22
C ARG A 205 -24.03 3.77 5.40
N PRO A 206 -23.27 4.81 4.99
CA PRO A 206 -21.98 4.58 4.34
C PRO A 206 -21.05 3.68 5.17
N PHE A 207 -20.35 2.79 4.50
CA PHE A 207 -19.25 2.02 5.06
C PHE A 207 -17.96 2.37 4.32
N PHE A 208 -16.83 2.28 5.02
CA PHE A 208 -15.51 2.49 4.42
C PHE A 208 -15.08 1.29 3.58
N ASP A 209 -14.22 1.54 2.59
CA ASP A 209 -13.62 0.48 1.78
C ASP A 209 -12.76 -0.46 2.67
N VAL A 210 -12.05 0.11 3.65
CA VAL A 210 -11.30 -0.63 4.69
C VAL A 210 -11.83 -0.26 6.07
N ASP A 211 -12.20 -1.27 6.86
CA ASP A 211 -12.81 -1.04 8.18
C ASP A 211 -11.77 -0.78 9.27
N TRP A 212 -10.65 -1.49 9.29
CA TRP A 212 -9.58 -1.32 10.28
C TRP A 212 -8.20 -1.55 9.66
N ALA A 213 -7.20 -0.87 10.20
CA ALA A 213 -5.81 -1.05 9.82
C ALA A 213 -4.96 -1.37 11.06
N LEU A 214 -4.56 -2.62 11.21
CA LEU A 214 -3.67 -3.07 12.28
C LEU A 214 -2.20 -2.92 11.86
N THR A 215 -1.36 -2.54 12.82
CA THR A 215 0.09 -2.51 12.63
C THR A 215 0.70 -3.91 12.76
N THR A 216 1.96 -4.07 12.35
CA THR A 216 2.74 -5.30 12.62
C THR A 216 2.77 -5.62 14.11
N ARG A 217 2.89 -4.61 14.97
CA ARG A 217 2.91 -4.78 16.43
C ARG A 217 1.57 -5.25 17.01
N GLU A 218 0.45 -4.70 16.50
CA GLU A 218 -0.89 -5.14 16.92
C GLU A 218 -1.13 -6.60 16.52
N LEU A 219 -0.81 -6.98 15.27
CA LEU A 219 -0.92 -8.38 14.84
C LEU A 219 -0.04 -9.31 15.67
N ALA A 220 1.21 -8.95 15.93
CA ALA A 220 2.10 -9.77 16.76
C ALA A 220 1.55 -9.93 18.18
N ARG A 221 0.92 -8.90 18.74
CA ARG A 221 0.24 -8.98 20.04
C ARG A 221 -0.98 -9.91 20.00
N MET A 222 -1.80 -9.82 18.94
CA MET A 222 -2.95 -10.72 18.76
C MET A 222 -2.51 -12.19 18.69
N ILE A 223 -1.47 -12.49 17.93
CA ILE A 223 -0.89 -13.84 17.79
C ILE A 223 -0.42 -14.37 19.16
N ARG A 224 0.32 -13.53 19.94
CA ARG A 224 0.78 -13.93 21.30
C ARG A 224 -0.38 -14.16 22.26
N LEU A 225 -1.39 -13.27 22.26
CA LEU A 225 -2.55 -13.40 23.14
C LEU A 225 -3.39 -14.64 22.82
N ALA A 226 -3.42 -15.05 21.56
CA ALA A 226 -4.07 -16.29 21.13
C ALA A 226 -3.23 -17.56 21.42
N GLY A 227 -2.02 -17.43 21.99
CA GLY A 227 -1.13 -18.56 22.28
C GLY A 227 -0.59 -19.25 21.03
N ILE A 228 -0.55 -18.56 19.89
CA ILE A 228 -0.07 -19.12 18.62
C ILE A 228 1.45 -19.02 18.54
N ASP A 229 2.11 -20.16 18.42
CA ASP A 229 3.54 -20.23 18.08
C ASP A 229 3.71 -20.23 16.57
N ILE A 230 4.20 -19.12 16.01
CA ILE A 230 4.38 -18.96 14.57
C ILE A 230 5.38 -19.96 13.98
N THR A 231 6.35 -20.42 14.77
CA THR A 231 7.38 -21.35 14.32
C THR A 231 6.88 -22.79 14.16
N ALA A 232 5.77 -23.10 14.84
CA ALA A 232 5.11 -24.40 14.78
C ALA A 232 4.01 -24.47 13.71
N LEU A 233 3.70 -23.34 13.04
CA LEU A 233 2.66 -23.30 12.03
C LEU A 233 3.12 -23.87 10.69
N PRO A 234 2.25 -24.60 9.95
CA PRO A 234 2.50 -24.93 8.57
C PRO A 234 2.50 -23.67 7.71
N GLU A 235 3.13 -23.75 6.54
CA GLU A 235 2.96 -22.74 5.51
C GLU A 235 1.61 -22.95 4.80
N GLU A 236 0.85 -21.88 4.66
CA GLU A 236 -0.42 -21.85 3.96
C GLU A 236 -0.42 -20.73 2.91
N ASP A 237 -1.15 -20.96 1.80
CA ASP A 237 -1.26 -19.98 0.72
C ASP A 237 -2.35 -18.96 1.00
N PHE A 238 -2.24 -17.77 0.41
CA PHE A 238 -3.31 -16.78 0.38
C PHE A 238 -4.53 -17.30 -0.38
N ASP A 239 -5.69 -16.76 -0.06
CA ASP A 239 -6.96 -17.14 -0.71
C ASP A 239 -7.11 -16.49 -2.10
N ASP A 240 -7.62 -17.26 -3.07
CA ASP A 240 -8.02 -16.74 -4.38
C ASP A 240 -9.34 -15.94 -4.31
N PRO A 241 -9.56 -14.99 -5.23
CA PRO A 241 -8.67 -14.53 -6.31
C PRO A 241 -7.72 -13.41 -5.89
N LEU A 242 -7.93 -12.75 -4.74
CA LEU A 242 -7.21 -11.54 -4.32
C LEU A 242 -5.89 -11.85 -3.58
N GLY A 243 -5.46 -13.09 -3.57
CA GLY A 243 -4.18 -13.53 -2.98
C GLY A 243 -3.05 -13.70 -4.00
N LYS A 244 -3.37 -13.70 -5.31
CA LYS A 244 -2.34 -13.85 -6.36
C LYS A 244 -1.61 -12.54 -6.60
N SER A 245 -0.28 -12.60 -6.58
CA SER A 245 0.58 -11.43 -6.69
C SER A 245 1.88 -11.72 -7.43
N THR A 246 2.67 -10.69 -7.67
CA THR A 246 3.95 -10.77 -8.37
C THR A 246 5.11 -10.31 -7.50
N GLY A 247 6.35 -10.63 -7.94
CA GLY A 247 7.55 -10.11 -7.31
C GLY A 247 7.65 -8.59 -7.36
N ALA A 248 7.11 -7.95 -8.41
CA ALA A 248 7.03 -6.49 -8.50
C ALA A 248 6.25 -5.89 -7.32
N ALA A 249 5.14 -6.51 -6.93
CA ALA A 249 4.34 -6.07 -5.78
C ALA A 249 5.06 -6.29 -4.44
N THR A 250 5.90 -7.33 -4.35
CA THR A 250 6.66 -7.64 -3.13
C THR A 250 7.62 -6.51 -2.76
N ILE A 251 8.31 -5.93 -3.74
CA ILE A 251 9.30 -4.88 -3.50
C ILE A 251 8.69 -3.51 -3.12
N PHE A 252 7.37 -3.32 -3.18
CA PHE A 252 6.69 -2.13 -2.65
C PHE A 252 7.01 -1.86 -1.17
N GLY A 253 7.41 -2.88 -0.43
CA GLY A 253 7.84 -2.74 0.96
C GLY A 253 9.12 -1.92 1.15
N THR A 254 9.91 -1.69 0.09
CA THR A 254 11.19 -0.99 0.13
C THR A 254 11.13 0.36 -0.56
N THR A 255 12.02 1.30 -0.21
CA THR A 255 12.18 2.55 -0.96
C THR A 255 12.75 2.27 -2.34
N GLY A 256 12.12 2.79 -3.38
CA GLY A 256 12.43 2.55 -4.78
C GLY A 256 11.67 1.35 -5.37
N GLY A 257 10.98 0.58 -4.55
CA GLY A 257 10.27 -0.60 -5.01
C GLY A 257 9.03 -0.30 -5.86
N VAL A 258 8.30 0.77 -5.56
CA VAL A 258 7.17 1.22 -6.40
C VAL A 258 7.69 1.71 -7.75
N MET A 259 8.75 2.53 -7.73
CA MET A 259 9.40 3.01 -8.95
C MET A 259 9.90 1.87 -9.83
N GLU A 260 10.59 0.90 -9.22
CA GLU A 260 11.10 -0.26 -9.96
C GLU A 260 9.96 -1.09 -10.57
N ALA A 261 8.89 -1.36 -9.81
CA ALA A 261 7.72 -2.08 -10.30
C ALA A 261 7.04 -1.35 -11.46
N ALA A 262 6.91 -0.01 -11.37
CA ALA A 262 6.37 0.82 -12.43
C ALA A 262 7.26 0.79 -13.69
N LEU A 263 8.57 0.93 -13.54
CA LEU A 263 9.51 0.87 -14.66
C LEU A 263 9.48 -0.48 -15.38
N ARG A 264 9.39 -1.60 -14.64
CA ARG A 264 9.25 -2.95 -15.23
C ARG A 264 8.03 -3.05 -16.14
N THR A 265 6.90 -2.48 -15.72
CA THR A 265 5.64 -2.54 -16.46
C THR A 265 5.55 -1.52 -17.59
N VAL A 266 5.83 -0.24 -17.29
CA VAL A 266 5.73 0.86 -18.27
C VAL A 266 6.69 0.66 -19.44
N TYR A 267 7.91 0.17 -19.17
CA TYR A 267 8.88 -0.12 -20.23
C TYR A 267 8.32 -1.12 -21.25
N GLU A 268 7.80 -2.27 -20.78
CA GLU A 268 7.29 -3.30 -21.70
C GLU A 268 6.00 -2.88 -22.41
N ILE A 269 5.16 -2.08 -21.77
CA ILE A 269 3.96 -1.51 -22.42
C ILE A 269 4.36 -0.60 -23.59
N VAL A 270 5.39 0.24 -23.43
CA VAL A 270 5.83 1.21 -24.46
C VAL A 270 6.69 0.55 -25.53
N GLU A 271 7.71 -0.19 -25.11
CA GLU A 271 8.73 -0.75 -26.04
C GLU A 271 8.24 -2.01 -26.75
N LYS A 272 7.18 -2.67 -26.26
CA LYS A 272 6.63 -3.94 -26.79
C LYS A 272 7.67 -5.07 -26.86
N LYS A 273 8.68 -5.03 -26.00
CA LYS A 273 9.74 -6.01 -25.89
C LYS A 273 10.10 -6.23 -24.41
N PRO A 274 10.55 -7.44 -24.04
CA PRO A 274 10.93 -7.72 -22.66
C PRO A 274 12.15 -6.90 -22.23
N LEU A 275 12.22 -6.57 -20.94
CA LEU A 275 13.39 -5.99 -20.31
C LEU A 275 14.55 -7.00 -20.31
N GLU A 276 15.75 -6.54 -20.60
CA GLU A 276 16.99 -7.35 -20.48
C GLU A 276 17.29 -7.67 -19.01
N SER A 277 17.01 -6.75 -18.10
CA SER A 277 17.12 -6.92 -16.64
C SER A 277 15.93 -6.29 -15.95
N LEU A 278 15.36 -7.03 -14.99
CA LEU A 278 14.27 -6.53 -14.14
C LEU A 278 14.77 -5.72 -12.93
N ASP A 279 16.09 -5.71 -12.68
CA ASP A 279 16.69 -5.12 -11.50
C ASP A 279 17.19 -3.70 -11.81
N PHE A 280 16.45 -2.67 -11.39
CA PHE A 280 16.83 -1.26 -11.52
C PHE A 280 17.64 -0.80 -10.30
N ILE A 281 18.90 -1.19 -10.26
CA ILE A 281 19.80 -0.96 -9.11
C ILE A 281 19.91 0.53 -8.74
N GLN A 282 19.81 1.45 -9.71
CA GLN A 282 19.92 2.90 -9.50
C GLN A 282 18.83 3.46 -8.57
N VAL A 283 17.67 2.80 -8.48
CA VAL A 283 16.56 3.23 -7.61
C VAL A 283 16.49 2.44 -6.30
N ARG A 284 17.33 1.40 -6.13
CA ARG A 284 17.44 0.60 -4.90
C ARG A 284 18.35 1.25 -3.86
N GLY A 285 18.30 0.73 -2.64
CA GLY A 285 19.18 1.13 -1.53
C GLY A 285 18.60 2.25 -0.67
N PHE A 286 19.40 2.70 0.30
CA PHE A 286 18.98 3.60 1.38
C PHE A 286 19.50 5.03 1.22
N ASP A 287 20.00 5.42 0.06
CA ASP A 287 20.36 6.80 -0.22
C ASP A 287 19.10 7.68 -0.18
N SER A 288 19.24 8.85 0.42
CA SER A 288 18.13 9.76 0.72
C SER A 288 17.29 10.14 -0.48
N ILE A 289 17.96 10.47 -1.59
CA ILE A 289 17.36 10.74 -2.90
C ILE A 289 18.17 9.95 -3.93
N LYS A 290 17.48 9.18 -4.76
CA LYS A 290 18.05 8.40 -5.87
C LYS A 290 17.40 8.85 -7.15
N SER A 291 18.10 8.72 -8.27
CA SER A 291 17.56 9.05 -9.57
C SER A 291 18.06 8.09 -10.65
N ALA A 292 17.24 7.89 -11.67
CA ALA A 292 17.61 7.13 -12.86
C ALA A 292 17.04 7.81 -14.10
N GLU A 293 17.58 7.44 -15.25
CA GLU A 293 17.05 7.80 -16.56
C GLU A 293 16.81 6.50 -17.35
N VAL A 294 15.63 6.37 -17.92
CA VAL A 294 15.22 5.23 -18.73
C VAL A 294 14.71 5.74 -20.07
N LEU A 295 15.13 5.11 -21.16
CA LEU A 295 14.58 5.43 -22.49
C LEU A 295 13.23 4.73 -22.65
N LEU A 296 12.20 5.51 -22.94
CA LEU A 296 10.84 5.03 -23.22
C LEU A 296 10.35 5.64 -24.54
N GLY A 297 10.07 4.80 -25.53
CA GLY A 297 9.67 5.27 -26.87
C GLY A 297 10.72 6.15 -27.53
N GLY A 298 12.00 5.94 -27.26
CA GLY A 298 13.11 6.74 -27.76
C GLY A 298 13.34 8.08 -27.02
N SER A 299 12.53 8.40 -26.00
CA SER A 299 12.65 9.62 -25.20
C SER A 299 13.20 9.33 -23.81
N PRO A 300 14.09 10.17 -23.24
CA PRO A 300 14.60 9.99 -21.89
C PRO A 300 13.55 10.36 -20.84
N VAL A 301 13.14 9.39 -20.04
CA VAL A 301 12.27 9.59 -18.86
C VAL A 301 13.13 9.56 -17.60
N ARG A 302 13.18 10.69 -16.88
CA ARG A 302 13.94 10.83 -15.64
C ARG A 302 13.04 10.61 -14.46
N VAL A 303 13.50 9.75 -13.54
CA VAL A 303 12.77 9.39 -12.34
C VAL A 303 13.57 9.72 -11.09
N ALA A 304 12.87 9.97 -9.98
CA ALA A 304 13.49 10.14 -8.67
C ALA A 304 12.76 9.32 -7.61
N VAL A 305 13.50 8.92 -6.58
CA VAL A 305 12.99 8.23 -5.40
C VAL A 305 13.49 8.96 -4.16
N ALA A 306 12.58 9.36 -3.28
CA ALA A 306 12.92 9.94 -1.99
C ALA A 306 12.22 9.21 -0.85
N HIS A 307 12.94 9.02 0.26
CA HIS A 307 12.34 8.53 1.50
C HIS A 307 12.67 9.47 2.67
N GLY A 308 11.69 9.63 3.58
CA GLY A 308 11.74 10.66 4.61
C GLY A 308 11.28 12.02 4.09
N LEU A 309 10.45 12.71 4.86
CA LEU A 309 9.77 13.94 4.41
C LEU A 309 10.70 15.14 4.23
N SER A 310 11.86 15.16 4.90
CA SER A 310 12.90 16.18 4.64
C SER A 310 13.46 16.08 3.22
N ASN A 311 13.62 14.87 2.70
CA ASN A 311 14.09 14.64 1.33
C ASN A 311 12.98 14.91 0.31
N ALA A 312 11.73 14.56 0.64
CA ALA A 312 10.57 14.94 -0.16
C ALA A 312 10.50 16.47 -0.34
N ARG A 313 10.75 17.24 0.72
CA ARG A 313 10.78 18.70 0.68
C ARG A 313 11.75 19.24 -0.37
N ILE A 314 12.94 18.67 -0.47
CA ILE A 314 13.94 19.10 -1.47
C ILE A 314 13.37 19.00 -2.89
N LEU A 315 12.77 17.86 -3.23
CA LEU A 315 12.16 17.65 -4.55
C LEU A 315 10.96 18.56 -4.80
N LEU A 316 10.14 18.82 -3.78
CA LEU A 316 8.99 19.72 -3.90
C LEU A 316 9.40 21.16 -4.08
N ASP A 317 10.44 21.61 -3.38
CA ASP A 317 10.98 22.97 -3.53
C ASP A 317 11.59 23.16 -4.94
N GLU A 318 12.21 22.11 -5.53
CA GLU A 318 12.64 22.12 -6.93
C GLU A 318 11.46 22.23 -7.90
N ILE A 319 10.36 21.48 -7.66
CA ILE A 319 9.14 21.56 -8.49
C ILE A 319 8.54 22.98 -8.41
N ARG A 320 8.34 23.51 -7.19
CA ARG A 320 7.79 24.85 -6.95
C ARG A 320 8.62 25.95 -7.58
N ALA A 321 9.94 25.76 -7.64
CA ALA A 321 10.87 26.70 -8.29
C ALA A 321 10.94 26.53 -9.82
N GLY A 322 10.22 25.60 -10.42
CA GLY A 322 10.29 25.27 -11.86
C GLY A 322 11.63 24.68 -12.29
N LYS A 323 12.38 24.06 -11.36
CA LYS A 323 13.73 23.52 -11.60
C LYS A 323 13.75 21.98 -11.66
N SER A 324 12.63 21.31 -11.38
CA SER A 324 12.57 19.87 -11.46
C SER A 324 12.79 19.39 -12.91
N ARG A 325 13.61 18.37 -13.05
CA ARG A 325 13.91 17.71 -14.32
C ARG A 325 13.28 16.32 -14.46
N TYR A 326 12.54 15.92 -13.44
CA TYR A 326 11.95 14.58 -13.35
C TYR A 326 10.57 14.52 -14.02
N HIS A 327 10.19 13.33 -14.44
CA HIS A 327 8.87 13.03 -15.01
C HIS A 327 8.02 12.23 -14.02
N PHE A 328 8.67 11.36 -13.23
CA PHE A 328 7.99 10.55 -12.22
C PHE A 328 8.83 10.49 -10.94
N ILE A 329 8.16 10.63 -9.78
CA ILE A 329 8.81 10.69 -8.47
C ILE A 329 8.10 9.74 -7.49
N GLU A 330 8.85 8.82 -6.89
CA GLU A 330 8.38 8.05 -5.74
C GLU A 330 8.71 8.79 -4.44
N ILE A 331 7.71 8.98 -3.55
CA ILE A 331 7.93 9.52 -2.19
C ILE A 331 7.40 8.56 -1.15
N MET A 332 8.30 8.12 -0.25
CA MET A 332 7.98 7.36 0.95
C MET A 332 8.17 8.22 2.20
N SER A 333 7.14 8.32 3.08
CA SER A 333 7.24 9.11 4.33
C SER A 333 8.32 8.60 5.26
N CYS A 334 8.50 7.27 5.32
CA CYS A 334 9.34 6.62 6.31
C CYS A 334 10.74 6.34 5.77
N PRO A 335 11.80 6.50 6.60
CA PRO A 335 13.16 6.15 6.20
C PRO A 335 13.30 4.67 5.83
N GLY A 336 13.70 4.41 4.58
CA GLY A 336 13.83 3.07 4.00
C GLY A 336 12.55 2.51 3.36
N GLY A 337 11.44 3.26 3.38
CA GLY A 337 10.14 2.80 2.90
C GLY A 337 9.33 2.08 3.97
N CYS A 338 8.44 1.19 3.58
CA CYS A 338 7.53 0.47 4.48
C CYS A 338 8.23 -0.46 5.47
N VAL A 339 9.42 -0.99 5.14
CA VAL A 339 10.27 -1.77 6.08
C VAL A 339 10.70 -0.95 7.30
N GLY A 340 10.71 0.39 7.20
CA GLY A 340 10.94 1.34 8.29
C GLY A 340 9.67 2.05 8.77
N GLY A 341 8.49 1.53 8.46
CA GLY A 341 7.20 2.12 8.77
C GLY A 341 6.91 2.28 10.27
N GLY A 342 6.12 3.29 10.64
CA GLY A 342 5.80 3.61 12.03
C GLY A 342 5.03 2.52 12.81
N GLY A 343 4.48 1.53 12.11
CA GLY A 343 3.82 0.35 12.70
C GLY A 343 4.71 -0.88 12.82
N GLN A 344 5.97 -0.81 12.41
CA GLN A 344 6.95 -1.90 12.49
C GLN A 344 7.47 -2.14 13.91
N PRO A 345 8.16 -3.27 14.17
CA PRO A 345 8.81 -3.51 15.46
C PRO A 345 9.69 -2.33 15.88
N VAL A 346 9.60 -1.96 17.16
CA VAL A 346 10.38 -0.86 17.75
C VAL A 346 11.87 -1.16 17.79
N LEU A 347 12.70 -0.11 17.98
CA LEU A 347 14.16 -0.19 18.08
C LEU A 347 14.80 -0.79 16.80
N ALA A 348 14.20 -0.53 15.64
CA ALA A 348 14.77 -0.93 14.37
C ALA A 348 15.84 0.07 13.91
N ASP A 349 17.09 -0.36 13.94
CA ASP A 349 18.23 0.33 13.34
C ASP A 349 18.26 0.17 11.80
N ILE A 350 19.29 0.70 11.17
CA ILE A 350 19.46 0.64 9.72
C ILE A 350 19.71 -0.79 9.24
N GLU A 351 20.40 -1.61 10.02
CA GLU A 351 20.77 -2.98 9.62
C GLU A 351 19.52 -3.89 9.61
N LYS A 352 18.63 -3.74 10.58
CA LYS A 352 17.33 -4.44 10.57
C LYS A 352 16.47 -4.04 9.37
N LYS A 353 16.43 -2.75 9.03
CA LYS A 353 15.71 -2.27 7.84
C LYS A 353 16.30 -2.83 6.55
N LYS A 354 17.64 -2.89 6.44
CA LYS A 354 18.33 -3.52 5.31
C LYS A 354 18.01 -5.01 5.22
N ALA A 355 18.04 -5.74 6.33
CA ALA A 355 17.70 -7.15 6.37
C ALA A 355 16.28 -7.42 5.86
N ARG A 356 15.28 -6.64 6.33
CA ARG A 356 13.91 -6.72 5.84
C ARG A 356 13.80 -6.42 4.34
N SER A 357 14.53 -5.41 3.84
CA SER A 357 14.55 -5.06 2.41
C SER A 357 15.16 -6.17 1.56
N LEU A 358 16.30 -6.74 2.00
CA LEU A 358 16.97 -7.83 1.30
C LEU A 358 16.04 -9.04 1.16
N SER A 359 15.32 -9.40 2.22
CA SER A 359 14.36 -10.50 2.19
C SER A 359 13.23 -10.28 1.18
N LEU A 360 12.73 -9.03 1.03
CA LEU A 360 11.71 -8.72 0.02
C LEU A 360 12.28 -8.82 -1.41
N TYR A 361 13.53 -8.41 -1.65
CA TYR A 361 14.18 -8.61 -2.94
C TYR A 361 14.49 -10.08 -3.24
N GLU A 362 14.78 -10.88 -2.22
CA GLU A 362 14.94 -12.34 -2.37
C GLU A 362 13.60 -13.00 -2.70
N GLU A 363 12.52 -12.59 -2.04
CA GLU A 363 11.17 -13.06 -2.32
C GLU A 363 10.77 -12.71 -3.76
N ASP A 364 10.99 -11.46 -4.22
CA ASP A 364 10.76 -11.06 -5.62
C ASP A 364 11.44 -12.01 -6.62
N ARG A 365 12.71 -12.41 -6.34
CA ARG A 365 13.43 -13.32 -7.24
C ARG A 365 12.90 -14.76 -7.23
N ARG A 366 12.25 -15.19 -6.14
CA ARG A 366 11.68 -16.54 -6.01
C ARG A 366 10.31 -16.66 -6.66
N ILE A 367 9.55 -15.56 -6.73
CA ILE A 367 8.21 -15.55 -7.35
C ILE A 367 8.37 -15.67 -8.87
N PRO A 368 7.67 -16.64 -9.52
CA PRO A 368 7.82 -16.88 -10.96
C PRO A 368 7.43 -15.67 -11.82
N ILE A 369 6.40 -14.93 -11.42
CA ILE A 369 5.91 -13.74 -12.12
C ILE A 369 6.47 -12.51 -11.40
N ARG A 370 7.28 -11.70 -12.08
CA ARG A 370 7.97 -10.56 -11.49
C ARG A 370 7.53 -9.19 -12.04
N LYS A 371 6.46 -9.16 -12.81
CA LYS A 371 5.92 -7.96 -13.45
C LYS A 371 4.42 -7.88 -13.21
N SER A 372 3.94 -6.70 -12.82
CA SER A 372 2.54 -6.50 -12.42
C SER A 372 1.55 -6.76 -13.55
N HIS A 373 1.90 -6.41 -14.79
CA HIS A 373 1.05 -6.62 -15.97
C HIS A 373 0.95 -8.09 -16.41
N GLU A 374 1.77 -8.97 -15.86
CA GLU A 374 1.70 -10.42 -16.08
C GLU A 374 0.85 -11.15 -15.01
N ASN A 375 0.29 -10.44 -14.01
CA ASN A 375 -0.55 -11.05 -12.99
C ASN A 375 -1.90 -11.48 -13.60
N PRO A 376 -2.19 -12.79 -13.67
CA PRO A 376 -3.42 -13.28 -14.32
C PRO A 376 -4.68 -12.86 -13.56
N ALA A 377 -4.60 -12.69 -12.24
CA ALA A 377 -5.76 -12.25 -11.45
C ALA A 377 -6.12 -10.78 -11.73
N ILE A 378 -5.15 -9.94 -12.07
CA ILE A 378 -5.39 -8.57 -12.51
C ILE A 378 -6.02 -8.56 -13.90
N THR A 379 -5.53 -9.38 -14.82
CA THR A 379 -6.14 -9.54 -16.16
C THR A 379 -7.60 -9.94 -16.03
N THR A 380 -7.90 -10.97 -15.25
CA THR A 380 -9.27 -11.43 -14.98
C THR A 380 -10.14 -10.32 -14.37
N LEU A 381 -9.63 -9.55 -13.41
CA LEU A 381 -10.36 -8.43 -12.80
C LEU A 381 -10.77 -7.38 -13.83
N TYR A 382 -9.89 -7.05 -14.78
CA TYR A 382 -10.23 -6.11 -15.85
C TYR A 382 -11.25 -6.72 -16.84
N GLU A 383 -11.06 -7.94 -17.26
CA GLU A 383 -11.97 -8.62 -18.22
C GLU A 383 -13.38 -8.79 -17.66
N GLU A 384 -13.51 -9.16 -16.38
CA GLU A 384 -14.81 -9.47 -15.77
C GLU A 384 -15.51 -8.26 -15.14
N PHE A 385 -14.76 -7.21 -14.76
CA PHE A 385 -15.33 -6.17 -13.92
C PHE A 385 -14.92 -4.73 -14.28
N LEU A 386 -13.63 -4.40 -14.31
CA LEU A 386 -13.16 -3.02 -14.51
C LEU A 386 -13.15 -2.58 -15.99
N GLY A 387 -13.10 -3.52 -16.94
CA GLY A 387 -13.01 -3.28 -18.38
C GLY A 387 -11.58 -3.01 -18.83
N LYS A 388 -11.03 -1.84 -18.60
CA LYS A 388 -9.64 -1.45 -18.95
C LYS A 388 -9.07 -0.48 -17.94
N PRO A 389 -7.74 -0.33 -17.88
CA PRO A 389 -7.11 0.72 -17.07
C PRO A 389 -7.68 2.10 -17.40
N LEU A 390 -7.81 2.94 -16.39
CA LEU A 390 -8.39 4.29 -16.46
C LEU A 390 -9.82 4.33 -17.04
N SER A 391 -10.58 3.23 -16.98
CA SER A 391 -12.00 3.22 -17.33
C SER A 391 -12.81 4.06 -16.34
N HIS A 392 -14.05 4.39 -16.70
CA HIS A 392 -14.96 5.08 -15.78
C HIS A 392 -15.10 4.33 -14.45
N LEU A 393 -15.25 3.00 -14.47
CA LEU A 393 -15.35 2.19 -13.26
C LEU A 393 -14.04 2.14 -12.47
N SER A 394 -12.88 2.09 -13.15
CA SER A 394 -11.58 2.22 -12.49
C SER A 394 -11.49 3.57 -11.76
N HIS A 395 -11.88 4.67 -12.38
CA HIS A 395 -11.89 5.98 -11.74
C HIS A 395 -12.84 6.04 -10.53
N GLU A 396 -14.03 5.47 -10.61
CA GLU A 396 -14.97 5.42 -9.48
C GLU A 396 -14.41 4.66 -8.28
N LEU A 397 -13.75 3.53 -8.51
CA LEU A 397 -13.34 2.61 -7.45
C LEU A 397 -11.90 2.81 -6.99
N LEU A 398 -10.98 3.13 -7.91
CA LEU A 398 -9.55 3.05 -7.68
C LEU A 398 -8.85 4.40 -7.63
N HIS A 399 -9.55 5.49 -7.98
CA HIS A 399 -8.98 6.83 -7.96
C HIS A 399 -9.60 7.71 -6.88
N THR A 400 -8.94 8.82 -6.55
CA THR A 400 -9.36 9.79 -5.55
C THR A 400 -8.79 11.17 -5.88
N SER A 401 -9.17 12.17 -5.09
CA SER A 401 -8.61 13.52 -5.15
C SER A 401 -8.11 13.97 -3.79
N TYR A 402 -7.13 14.85 -3.79
CA TYR A 402 -6.52 15.40 -2.58
C TYR A 402 -6.90 16.86 -2.40
N LYS A 403 -6.95 17.34 -1.15
CA LYS A 403 -7.38 18.70 -0.81
C LYS A 403 -6.44 19.34 0.18
N ALA A 404 -6.27 20.67 0.08
CA ALA A 404 -5.52 21.42 1.06
C ALA A 404 -6.03 21.14 2.48
N ARG A 405 -5.07 20.84 3.37
CA ARG A 405 -5.33 20.61 4.80
C ARG A 405 -5.00 21.86 5.59
N VAL A 406 -5.96 22.33 6.38
CA VAL A 406 -5.79 23.49 7.30
C VAL A 406 -5.55 22.95 8.71
N PHE A 407 -4.54 23.52 9.43
CA PHE A 407 -4.15 23.15 10.79
C PHE A 407 -4.70 24.11 11.86
#